data_f4e73685099e32a6f6c9510c68761385
#
_entry.id   f4e73685099e32a6f6c9510c68761385
#
_cell.length_a   1.000
_cell.length_b   1.000
_cell.length_c   1.000
_cell.angle_alpha   90.00
_cell.angle_beta   90.00
_cell.angle_gamma   90.00
#
_symmetry.space_group_name_H-M   'P 1'
#
loop_
_entity.id
_entity.type
_entity.pdbx_description
1 polymer ?
#
loop_
_entity_poly.entity_id
_entity_poly.type
_entity_poly.pdbx_seq_one_letter_code
_entity_poly.pdbx_strand_id
1 'polypeptide(L)'
;MKFKFNKQYLLFIKFFFISTFSLANCNQALNHSRIVIAGGSLTEIVYLLGQEKKLVGVDVTSKYPLSAKKLTSIGYLRNLSSEGILSLSPTLLLAEDDIGPPAVLNQLNKTSLETKIISDDYTMVGVKNKIDCIVSILNLNKNNYLFAYNNIKEKIKKIEEYRFFNKKKNSKILLILMMRGTSPIIAGRNTSGHGLISSLGLLNSMSEVDGWKPVSKEEIILSNPDYVIVTNRTFKSFSSSEDFILKTGLNFTNAGKNNNLIIEDGMALLGFGPRTLDVGIKISEIIAK
;
A
#
# COMPACT_ATOMS: atom_id res chain seq x y z
N MET A 1 -47.93 56.76 -11.81
CA MET A 1 -46.98 55.95 -12.61
C MET A 1 -46.44 54.83 -11.68
N LYS A 2 -46.96 53.58 -11.81
CA LYS A 2 -46.62 52.47 -10.92
C LYS A 2 -45.61 51.58 -11.63
N PHE A 3 -44.37 51.51 -11.15
CA PHE A 3 -43.37 50.58 -11.61
C PHE A 3 -43.58 49.19 -10.99
N LYS A 4 -43.85 48.18 -11.81
CA LYS A 4 -43.87 46.77 -11.42
C LYS A 4 -42.46 46.22 -11.47
N PHE A 5 -41.93 45.79 -10.31
CA PHE A 5 -40.68 45.00 -10.26
C PHE A 5 -41.00 43.53 -10.59
N ASN A 6 -40.41 43.06 -11.67
CA ASN A 6 -40.49 41.67 -12.09
C ASN A 6 -39.41 40.88 -11.35
N LYS A 7 -39.79 39.95 -10.48
CA LYS A 7 -38.89 39.01 -9.79
C LYS A 7 -38.57 37.90 -10.75
N GLN A 8 -37.37 37.93 -11.39
CA GLN A 8 -36.78 36.78 -12.04
C GLN A 8 -36.16 35.88 -10.95
N TYR A 9 -36.74 34.71 -10.76
CA TYR A 9 -36.15 33.64 -9.92
C TYR A 9 -34.97 33.04 -10.65
N LEU A 10 -33.74 33.34 -10.19
CA LEU A 10 -32.53 32.65 -10.62
C LEU A 10 -32.53 31.25 -9.97
N LEU A 11 -32.85 30.22 -10.74
CA LEU A 11 -32.69 28.82 -10.35
C LEU A 11 -31.19 28.49 -10.35
N PHE A 12 -30.55 28.49 -9.19
CA PHE A 12 -29.24 27.92 -9.03
C PHE A 12 -29.35 26.38 -9.06
N ILE A 13 -29.12 25.77 -10.22
CA ILE A 13 -28.88 24.34 -10.33
C ILE A 13 -27.53 24.06 -9.69
N LYS A 14 -27.53 23.57 -8.44
CA LYS A 14 -26.35 22.95 -7.84
C LYS A 14 -26.02 21.68 -8.60
N PHE A 15 -25.04 21.77 -9.48
CA PHE A 15 -24.41 20.60 -10.08
C PHE A 15 -23.68 19.84 -8.97
N PHE A 16 -24.33 18.81 -8.46
CA PHE A 16 -23.69 17.84 -7.57
C PHE A 16 -22.71 17.04 -8.43
N PHE A 17 -21.43 17.39 -8.37
CA PHE A 17 -20.37 16.51 -8.88
C PHE A 17 -20.39 15.24 -8.01
N ILE A 18 -21.12 14.23 -8.46
CA ILE A 18 -20.95 12.87 -7.97
C ILE A 18 -19.58 12.46 -8.53
N SER A 19 -18.53 12.58 -7.71
CA SER A 19 -17.28 11.89 -7.97
C SER A 19 -17.62 10.40 -7.97
N THR A 20 -17.71 9.83 -9.16
CA THR A 20 -17.74 8.38 -9.33
C THR A 20 -16.40 7.87 -8.82
N PHE A 21 -16.36 7.42 -7.58
CA PHE A 21 -15.33 6.52 -7.13
C PHE A 21 -15.32 5.37 -8.16
N SER A 22 -14.25 5.26 -8.90
CA SER A 22 -14.00 4.11 -9.76
C SER A 22 -13.89 2.91 -8.82
N LEU A 23 -15.01 2.23 -8.63
CA LEU A 23 -15.02 0.94 -7.96
C LEU A 23 -14.07 0.05 -8.76
N ALA A 24 -13.02 -0.44 -8.11
CA ALA A 24 -12.16 -1.46 -8.68
C ALA A 24 -13.06 -2.48 -9.39
N ASN A 25 -12.74 -2.85 -10.64
CA ASN A 25 -13.57 -3.77 -11.42
C ASN A 25 -13.43 -5.20 -10.87
N CYS A 26 -14.10 -5.44 -9.72
CA CYS A 26 -14.08 -6.71 -8.99
C CYS A 26 -15.09 -7.74 -9.55
N ASN A 27 -15.61 -7.52 -10.76
CA ASN A 27 -16.46 -8.51 -11.41
C ASN A 27 -15.66 -9.78 -11.72
N GLN A 28 -16.35 -10.92 -11.64
CA GLN A 28 -15.75 -12.21 -11.96
C GLN A 28 -15.02 -12.18 -13.29
N ALA A 29 -13.82 -12.77 -13.33
CA ALA A 29 -13.06 -12.95 -14.56
C ALA A 29 -13.65 -14.07 -15.40
N LEU A 30 -13.65 -13.89 -16.73
CA LEU A 30 -14.15 -14.89 -17.68
C LEU A 30 -13.32 -16.18 -17.62
N ASN A 31 -12.01 -16.06 -17.49
CA ASN A 31 -11.09 -17.17 -17.36
C ASN A 31 -9.91 -16.80 -16.46
N HIS A 32 -9.75 -17.51 -15.37
CA HIS A 32 -8.66 -17.31 -14.41
C HIS A 32 -7.82 -18.59 -14.20
N SER A 33 -7.65 -19.40 -15.25
CA SER A 33 -6.88 -20.64 -15.18
C SER A 33 -5.37 -20.39 -15.19
N ARG A 34 -4.91 -19.30 -15.81
CA ARG A 34 -3.50 -18.90 -15.92
C ARG A 34 -3.36 -17.41 -15.57
N ILE A 35 -2.86 -17.14 -14.38
CA ILE A 35 -2.82 -15.78 -13.83
C ILE A 35 -1.40 -15.25 -13.84
N VAL A 36 -1.23 -14.05 -14.37
CA VAL A 36 -0.04 -13.22 -14.15
C VAL A 36 -0.40 -12.13 -13.15
N ILE A 37 0.51 -11.83 -12.22
CA ILE A 37 0.32 -10.78 -11.21
C ILE A 37 1.40 -9.72 -11.33
N ALA A 38 0.98 -8.46 -11.37
CA ALA A 38 1.82 -7.28 -11.21
C ALA A 38 1.43 -6.56 -9.89
N GLY A 39 2.12 -6.94 -8.80
CA GLY A 39 1.88 -6.41 -7.46
C GLY A 39 2.13 -7.44 -6.36
N GLY A 40 3.06 -7.10 -5.46
CA GLY A 40 3.45 -8.02 -4.40
C GLY A 40 2.34 -8.35 -3.41
N SER A 41 1.47 -7.37 -3.10
CA SER A 41 0.34 -7.58 -2.20
C SER A 41 -0.72 -8.52 -2.79
N LEU A 42 -0.98 -8.42 -4.10
CA LEU A 42 -1.91 -9.29 -4.82
C LEU A 42 -1.39 -10.74 -4.84
N THR A 43 -0.07 -10.90 -5.02
CA THR A 43 0.58 -12.23 -4.93
C THR A 43 0.36 -12.84 -3.55
N GLU A 44 0.60 -12.09 -2.47
CA GLU A 44 0.37 -12.55 -1.11
C GLU A 44 -1.08 -12.98 -0.87
N ILE A 45 -2.05 -12.22 -1.41
CA ILE A 45 -3.48 -12.53 -1.30
C ILE A 45 -3.82 -13.80 -2.06
N VAL A 46 -3.32 -13.99 -3.29
CA VAL A 46 -3.59 -15.20 -4.07
C VAL A 46 -3.04 -16.45 -3.38
N TYR A 47 -1.86 -16.36 -2.76
CA TYR A 47 -1.32 -17.43 -1.91
C TYR A 47 -2.16 -17.65 -0.65
N LEU A 48 -2.58 -16.59 0.05
CA LEU A 48 -3.47 -16.67 1.21
C LEU A 48 -4.78 -17.42 0.89
N LEU A 49 -5.28 -17.22 -0.33
CA LEU A 49 -6.53 -17.84 -0.82
C LEU A 49 -6.33 -19.25 -1.40
N GLY A 50 -5.11 -19.80 -1.39
CA GLY A 50 -4.78 -21.14 -1.90
C GLY A 50 -4.92 -21.27 -3.43
N GLN A 51 -4.73 -20.18 -4.17
CA GLN A 51 -4.87 -20.15 -5.63
C GLN A 51 -3.51 -20.05 -6.35
N GLU A 52 -2.42 -20.28 -5.68
CA GLU A 52 -1.05 -20.15 -6.21
C GLU A 52 -0.75 -21.06 -7.39
N LYS A 53 -1.44 -22.21 -7.50
CA LYS A 53 -1.27 -23.16 -8.61
C LYS A 53 -1.70 -22.58 -9.97
N LYS A 54 -2.48 -21.52 -9.98
CA LYS A 54 -2.91 -20.80 -11.19
C LYS A 54 -1.88 -19.77 -11.66
N LEU A 55 -0.89 -19.44 -10.83
CA LEU A 55 0.11 -18.42 -11.14
C LEU A 55 1.12 -18.94 -12.16
N VAL A 56 1.29 -18.20 -13.26
CA VAL A 56 2.26 -18.48 -14.31
C VAL A 56 3.39 -17.45 -14.36
N GLY A 57 3.23 -16.29 -13.73
CA GLY A 57 4.25 -15.25 -13.63
C GLY A 57 3.87 -14.18 -12.62
N VAL A 58 4.90 -13.53 -12.06
CA VAL A 58 4.77 -12.46 -11.08
C VAL A 58 5.80 -11.36 -11.32
N ASP A 59 5.55 -10.15 -10.83
CA ASP A 59 6.52 -9.07 -10.87
C ASP A 59 7.62 -9.22 -9.79
N VAL A 60 8.70 -8.43 -9.90
CA VAL A 60 9.86 -8.51 -8.98
C VAL A 60 9.55 -8.09 -7.55
N THR A 61 8.41 -7.46 -7.26
CA THR A 61 8.00 -7.10 -5.91
C THR A 61 7.37 -8.28 -5.16
N SER A 62 6.94 -9.31 -5.87
CA SER A 62 6.32 -10.56 -5.39
C SER A 62 7.35 -11.49 -4.73
N LYS A 63 7.91 -11.06 -3.60
CA LYS A 63 8.97 -11.77 -2.86
C LYS A 63 8.47 -12.68 -1.75
N TYR A 64 7.20 -12.62 -1.42
CA TYR A 64 6.55 -13.41 -0.40
C TYR A 64 5.25 -14.06 -0.93
N PRO A 65 4.98 -15.33 -0.52
CA PRO A 65 5.88 -16.22 0.20
C PRO A 65 7.12 -16.59 -0.64
N LEU A 66 8.11 -17.24 -0.04
CA LEU A 66 9.37 -17.56 -0.75
C LEU A 66 9.15 -18.41 -2.02
N SER A 67 8.08 -19.22 -2.06
CA SER A 67 7.69 -19.98 -3.25
C SER A 67 7.33 -19.10 -4.44
N ALA A 68 6.83 -17.89 -4.24
CA ALA A 68 6.52 -16.96 -5.33
C ALA A 68 7.76 -16.57 -6.15
N LYS A 69 8.94 -16.54 -5.52
CA LYS A 69 10.22 -16.28 -6.21
C LYS A 69 10.63 -17.33 -7.25
N LYS A 70 9.98 -18.50 -7.24
CA LYS A 70 10.23 -19.58 -8.21
C LYS A 70 9.42 -19.39 -9.49
N LEU A 71 8.42 -18.50 -9.49
CA LEU A 71 7.62 -18.18 -10.66
C LEU A 71 8.42 -17.31 -11.65
N THR A 72 8.06 -17.37 -12.91
CA THR A 72 8.66 -16.54 -13.95
C THR A 72 8.44 -15.07 -13.64
N SER A 73 9.50 -14.28 -13.67
CA SER A 73 9.42 -12.84 -13.46
C SER A 73 8.99 -12.13 -14.73
N ILE A 74 7.99 -11.23 -14.61
CA ILE A 74 7.55 -10.33 -15.69
C ILE A 74 8.22 -8.95 -15.61
N GLY A 75 9.23 -8.76 -14.74
CA GLY A 75 9.90 -7.48 -14.54
C GLY A 75 9.30 -6.65 -13.40
N TYR A 76 9.55 -5.35 -13.40
CA TYR A 76 9.07 -4.43 -12.37
C TYR A 76 7.70 -3.85 -12.78
N LEU A 77 6.72 -3.89 -11.88
CA LEU A 77 5.32 -3.53 -12.20
C LEU A 77 5.15 -2.15 -12.88
N ARG A 78 6.02 -1.17 -12.59
CA ARG A 78 5.97 0.15 -13.25
C ARG A 78 6.76 0.22 -14.57
N ASN A 79 7.44 -0.86 -14.94
CA ASN A 79 8.23 -0.93 -16.18
C ASN A 79 8.13 -2.34 -16.80
N LEU A 80 6.90 -2.73 -17.13
CA LEU A 80 6.58 -4.03 -17.71
C LEU A 80 6.80 -4.05 -19.23
N SER A 81 6.80 -5.26 -19.79
CA SER A 81 6.76 -5.53 -21.23
C SER A 81 5.51 -6.33 -21.55
N SER A 82 4.73 -5.88 -22.55
CA SER A 82 3.56 -6.64 -23.04
C SER A 82 3.97 -7.99 -23.59
N GLU A 83 5.09 -8.07 -24.32
CA GLU A 83 5.65 -9.31 -24.84
C GLU A 83 6.02 -10.27 -23.71
N GLY A 84 6.71 -9.79 -22.67
CA GLY A 84 7.05 -10.60 -21.50
C GLY A 84 5.84 -11.18 -20.78
N ILE A 85 4.75 -10.42 -20.68
CA ILE A 85 3.49 -10.91 -20.10
C ILE A 85 2.85 -11.95 -21.03
N LEU A 86 2.67 -11.63 -22.32
CA LEU A 86 1.97 -12.47 -23.29
C LEU A 86 2.69 -13.78 -23.58
N SER A 87 4.03 -13.82 -23.46
CA SER A 87 4.81 -15.05 -23.65
C SER A 87 4.45 -16.17 -22.68
N LEU A 88 3.86 -15.82 -21.52
CA LEU A 88 3.38 -16.77 -20.53
C LEU A 88 1.98 -17.31 -20.84
N SER A 89 1.36 -16.86 -21.96
CA SER A 89 -0.01 -17.22 -22.37
C SER A 89 -1.01 -17.11 -21.21
N PRO A 90 -1.10 -15.97 -20.51
CA PRO A 90 -2.03 -15.80 -19.41
C PRO A 90 -3.46 -15.63 -19.92
N THR A 91 -4.44 -16.01 -19.09
CA THR A 91 -5.84 -15.73 -19.31
C THR A 91 -6.32 -14.52 -18.51
N LEU A 92 -5.60 -14.19 -17.43
CA LEU A 92 -5.90 -13.06 -16.55
C LEU A 92 -4.62 -12.37 -16.09
N LEU A 93 -4.60 -11.04 -16.15
CA LEU A 93 -3.64 -10.18 -15.48
C LEU A 93 -4.33 -9.52 -14.28
N LEU A 94 -3.82 -9.77 -13.07
CA LEU A 94 -4.16 -9.01 -11.87
C LEU A 94 -3.06 -7.96 -11.62
N ALA A 95 -3.42 -6.70 -11.46
CA ALA A 95 -2.44 -5.65 -11.30
C ALA A 95 -2.86 -4.61 -10.24
N GLU A 96 -1.88 -4.04 -9.54
CA GLU A 96 -2.05 -2.82 -8.74
C GLU A 96 -2.21 -1.61 -9.66
N ASP A 97 -2.79 -0.52 -9.18
CA ASP A 97 -3.14 0.65 -9.99
C ASP A 97 -1.93 1.48 -10.48
N ASP A 98 -0.77 1.24 -9.90
CA ASP A 98 0.49 1.85 -10.34
C ASP A 98 1.25 1.04 -11.41
N ILE A 99 0.59 0.05 -12.03
CA ILE A 99 1.13 -0.72 -13.16
C ILE A 99 1.48 0.19 -14.33
N GLY A 100 2.61 -0.08 -14.98
CA GLY A 100 3.05 0.73 -16.12
C GLY A 100 4.13 0.09 -16.98
N PRO A 101 4.55 0.81 -18.04
CA PRO A 101 4.07 2.12 -18.47
C PRO A 101 2.68 2.03 -19.15
N PRO A 102 1.93 3.15 -19.26
CA PRO A 102 0.59 3.16 -19.89
C PRO A 102 0.54 2.56 -21.29
N ALA A 103 1.62 2.66 -22.06
CA ALA A 103 1.74 2.07 -23.38
C ALA A 103 1.55 0.55 -23.37
N VAL A 104 2.04 -0.13 -22.32
CA VAL A 104 1.90 -1.58 -22.15
C VAL A 104 0.44 -1.94 -21.92
N LEU A 105 -0.28 -1.21 -21.04
CA LEU A 105 -1.70 -1.43 -20.83
C LEU A 105 -2.50 -1.25 -22.12
N ASN A 106 -2.19 -0.21 -22.90
CA ASN A 106 -2.82 0.02 -24.20
C ASN A 106 -2.55 -1.11 -25.20
N GLN A 107 -1.40 -1.77 -25.13
CA GLN A 107 -1.09 -2.92 -25.98
C GLN A 107 -1.85 -4.16 -25.49
N LEU A 108 -1.86 -4.44 -24.19
CA LEU A 108 -2.58 -5.57 -23.61
C LEU A 108 -4.08 -5.48 -23.84
N ASN A 109 -4.67 -4.30 -23.77
CA ASN A 109 -6.11 -4.06 -24.05
C ASN A 109 -6.52 -4.37 -25.49
N LYS A 110 -5.56 -4.49 -26.43
CA LYS A 110 -5.82 -4.90 -27.84
C LYS A 110 -5.78 -6.42 -28.03
N THR A 111 -5.49 -7.16 -26.97
CA THR A 111 -5.43 -8.63 -26.98
C THR A 111 -6.66 -9.24 -26.30
N SER A 112 -6.75 -10.55 -26.29
CA SER A 112 -7.79 -11.29 -25.55
C SER A 112 -7.49 -11.44 -24.05
N LEU A 113 -6.37 -10.89 -23.54
CA LEU A 113 -5.99 -10.95 -22.13
C LEU A 113 -6.91 -10.07 -21.28
N GLU A 114 -7.67 -10.69 -20.38
CA GLU A 114 -8.46 -9.96 -19.41
C GLU A 114 -7.54 -9.32 -18.36
N THR A 115 -7.68 -8.00 -18.15
CA THR A 115 -6.90 -7.25 -17.16
C THR A 115 -7.82 -6.70 -16.08
N LYS A 116 -7.48 -6.99 -14.81
CA LYS A 116 -8.16 -6.44 -13.64
C LYS A 116 -7.17 -5.60 -12.83
N ILE A 117 -7.45 -4.32 -12.72
CA ILE A 117 -6.66 -3.38 -11.93
C ILE A 117 -7.36 -3.17 -10.59
N ILE A 118 -6.63 -3.35 -9.49
CA ILE A 118 -7.13 -3.29 -8.13
C ILE A 118 -6.45 -2.13 -7.43
N SER A 119 -7.23 -1.13 -7.03
CA SER A 119 -6.73 0.08 -6.37
C SER A 119 -6.52 -0.14 -4.88
N ASP A 120 -5.54 0.56 -4.33
CA ASP A 120 -5.26 0.63 -2.90
C ASP A 120 -5.94 1.85 -2.26
N ASP A 121 -6.58 1.65 -1.13
CA ASP A 121 -7.08 2.76 -0.30
C ASP A 121 -6.15 3.10 0.89
N TYR A 122 -5.00 2.44 0.98
CA TYR A 122 -3.98 2.59 2.02
C TYR A 122 -4.52 2.59 3.46
N THR A 123 -5.56 1.76 3.70
CA THR A 123 -6.11 1.53 5.04
C THR A 123 -6.06 0.04 5.43
N MET A 124 -6.17 -0.26 6.72
CA MET A 124 -6.22 -1.67 7.16
C MET A 124 -7.50 -2.37 6.69
N VAL A 125 -8.61 -1.62 6.55
CA VAL A 125 -9.85 -2.12 5.95
C VAL A 125 -9.67 -2.35 4.45
N GLY A 126 -8.87 -1.53 3.77
CA GLY A 126 -8.50 -1.69 2.37
C GLY A 126 -7.84 -3.01 2.05
N VAL A 127 -7.04 -3.55 2.98
CA VAL A 127 -6.50 -4.92 2.84
C VAL A 127 -7.63 -5.95 2.69
N LYS A 128 -8.66 -5.85 3.52
CA LYS A 128 -9.84 -6.73 3.43
C LYS A 128 -10.60 -6.52 2.12
N ASN A 129 -10.82 -5.26 1.73
CA ASN A 129 -11.52 -4.93 0.49
C ASN A 129 -10.79 -5.48 -0.74
N LYS A 130 -9.45 -5.42 -0.74
CA LYS A 130 -8.61 -6.02 -1.78
C LYS A 130 -8.75 -7.54 -1.83
N ILE A 131 -8.81 -8.20 -0.67
CA ILE A 131 -9.08 -9.65 -0.58
C ILE A 131 -10.48 -9.97 -1.13
N ASP A 132 -11.51 -9.22 -0.73
CA ASP A 132 -12.88 -9.41 -1.21
C ASP A 132 -12.97 -9.24 -2.73
N CYS A 133 -12.24 -8.28 -3.28
CA CYS A 133 -12.16 -8.06 -4.71
C CYS A 133 -11.57 -9.28 -5.44
N ILE A 134 -10.44 -9.81 -4.97
CA ILE A 134 -9.80 -10.98 -5.57
C ILE A 134 -10.70 -12.23 -5.43
N VAL A 135 -11.36 -12.41 -4.30
CA VAL A 135 -12.33 -13.48 -4.08
C VAL A 135 -13.46 -13.41 -5.13
N SER A 136 -13.97 -12.20 -5.40
CA SER A 136 -15.02 -11.99 -6.41
C SER A 136 -14.49 -12.25 -7.82
N ILE A 137 -13.32 -11.72 -8.19
CA ILE A 137 -12.70 -11.92 -9.51
C ILE A 137 -12.46 -13.41 -9.78
N LEU A 138 -11.98 -14.17 -8.79
CA LEU A 138 -11.69 -15.59 -8.93
C LEU A 138 -12.89 -16.50 -8.62
N ASN A 139 -14.06 -15.93 -8.32
CA ASN A 139 -15.31 -16.63 -7.98
C ASN A 139 -15.09 -17.78 -6.97
N LEU A 140 -14.44 -17.46 -5.85
CA LEU A 140 -14.07 -18.47 -4.86
C LEU A 140 -15.23 -18.84 -3.94
N ASN A 141 -15.39 -20.13 -3.67
CA ASN A 141 -16.31 -20.60 -2.65
C ASN A 141 -15.82 -20.19 -1.26
N LYS A 142 -16.72 -19.59 -0.45
CA LYS A 142 -16.41 -19.08 0.89
C LYS A 142 -15.74 -20.11 1.80
N ASN A 143 -16.14 -21.37 1.73
CA ASN A 143 -15.60 -22.43 2.58
C ASN A 143 -14.10 -22.65 2.36
N ASN A 144 -13.58 -22.35 1.17
CA ASN A 144 -12.18 -22.58 0.82
C ASN A 144 -11.21 -21.55 1.46
N TYR A 145 -11.72 -20.38 1.87
CA TYR A 145 -10.90 -19.32 2.43
C TYR A 145 -11.40 -18.76 3.78
N LEU A 146 -12.47 -19.35 4.33
CA LEU A 146 -13.12 -18.83 5.54
C LEU A 146 -12.16 -18.67 6.74
N PHE A 147 -11.28 -19.64 6.94
CA PHE A 147 -10.29 -19.59 8.03
C PHE A 147 -9.33 -18.41 7.86
N ALA A 148 -8.73 -18.26 6.67
CA ALA A 148 -7.83 -17.16 6.36
C ALA A 148 -8.55 -15.80 6.49
N TYR A 149 -9.78 -15.72 6.01
CA TYR A 149 -10.61 -14.53 6.07
C TYR A 149 -10.97 -14.10 7.49
N ASN A 150 -11.33 -15.06 8.36
CA ASN A 150 -11.59 -14.76 9.77
C ASN A 150 -10.32 -14.27 10.48
N ASN A 151 -9.17 -14.84 10.18
CA ASN A 151 -7.89 -14.37 10.71
C ASN A 151 -7.61 -12.90 10.31
N ILE A 152 -7.90 -12.52 9.07
CA ILE A 152 -7.78 -11.13 8.60
C ILE A 152 -8.70 -10.20 9.41
N LYS A 153 -9.96 -10.59 9.63
CA LYS A 153 -10.90 -9.80 10.44
C LYS A 153 -10.44 -9.60 11.88
N GLU A 154 -9.93 -10.66 12.51
CA GLU A 154 -9.39 -10.58 13.88
C GLU A 154 -8.18 -9.64 13.97
N LYS A 155 -7.27 -9.69 12.98
CA LYS A 155 -6.14 -8.76 12.91
C LYS A 155 -6.60 -7.31 12.76
N ILE A 156 -7.58 -7.03 11.91
CA ILE A 156 -8.13 -5.68 11.74
C ILE A 156 -8.77 -5.20 13.04
N LYS A 157 -9.56 -6.06 13.72
CA LYS A 157 -10.16 -5.73 15.01
C LYS A 157 -9.10 -5.39 16.05
N LYS A 158 -8.04 -6.19 16.16
CA LYS A 158 -6.92 -5.93 17.07
C LYS A 158 -6.24 -4.58 16.77
N ILE A 159 -6.05 -4.23 15.49
CA ILE A 159 -5.49 -2.93 15.09
C ILE A 159 -6.41 -1.78 15.50
N GLU A 160 -7.74 -1.91 15.34
CA GLU A 160 -8.69 -0.86 15.75
C GLU A 160 -8.71 -0.66 17.28
N GLU A 161 -8.51 -1.71 18.06
CA GLU A 161 -8.33 -1.62 19.50
C GLU A 161 -7.07 -0.80 19.85
N TYR A 162 -5.92 -1.11 19.24
CA TYR A 162 -4.68 -0.33 19.40
C TYR A 162 -4.82 1.11 18.93
N ARG A 163 -5.53 1.34 17.83
CA ARG A 163 -5.75 2.67 17.26
C ARG A 163 -6.35 3.65 18.26
N PHE A 164 -7.25 3.17 19.11
CA PHE A 164 -7.82 3.99 20.17
C PHE A 164 -6.78 4.45 21.19
N PHE A 165 -5.87 3.56 21.60
CA PHE A 165 -4.78 3.89 22.52
C PHE A 165 -3.73 4.79 21.86
N ASN A 166 -3.34 4.48 20.64
CA ASN A 166 -2.36 5.24 19.88
C ASN A 166 -2.79 6.70 19.69
N LYS A 167 -4.07 6.95 19.39
CA LYS A 167 -4.62 8.32 19.30
C LYS A 167 -4.48 9.12 20.57
N LYS A 168 -4.59 8.49 21.74
CA LYS A 168 -4.39 9.19 23.03
C LYS A 168 -2.91 9.52 23.28
N LYS A 169 -2.01 8.66 22.84
CA LYS A 169 -0.57 8.84 23.02
C LYS A 169 0.03 9.91 22.10
N ASN A 170 -0.62 10.17 20.94
CA ASN A 170 -0.22 11.18 19.93
C ASN A 170 1.25 11.05 19.46
N SER A 171 1.78 9.82 19.41
CA SER A 171 3.17 9.59 19.02
C SER A 171 3.42 9.99 17.56
N LYS A 172 4.49 10.74 17.32
CA LYS A 172 4.94 11.18 16.01
C LYS A 172 5.85 10.14 15.37
N ILE A 173 5.51 9.73 14.17
CA ILE A 173 6.23 8.70 13.42
C ILE A 173 6.86 9.31 12.17
N LEU A 174 8.15 9.06 11.98
CA LEU A 174 8.84 9.28 10.72
C LEU A 174 8.96 7.94 9.99
N LEU A 175 8.50 7.84 8.74
CA LEU A 175 8.73 6.66 7.91
C LEU A 175 9.75 7.00 6.81
N ILE A 176 10.86 6.27 6.80
CA ILE A 176 11.94 6.38 5.81
C ILE A 176 11.87 5.18 4.86
N LEU A 177 11.61 5.45 3.59
CA LEU A 177 11.53 4.44 2.54
C LEU A 177 12.92 3.98 2.10
N MET A 178 13.79 4.94 1.77
CA MET A 178 15.13 4.70 1.25
C MET A 178 16.02 5.93 1.39
N MET A 179 17.31 5.77 1.12
CA MET A 179 18.24 6.89 0.99
C MET A 179 18.40 7.27 -0.49
N ARG A 180 18.47 8.56 -0.77
CA ARG A 180 18.89 9.11 -2.07
C ARG A 180 20.15 9.94 -1.84
N GLY A 181 21.31 9.31 -2.07
CA GLY A 181 22.58 9.87 -1.59
C GLY A 181 22.57 9.95 -0.06
N THR A 182 22.77 11.14 0.48
CA THR A 182 22.73 11.41 1.93
C THR A 182 21.34 11.79 2.46
N SER A 183 20.35 12.02 1.57
CA SER A 183 19.02 12.47 1.95
C SER A 183 18.05 11.29 2.08
N PRO A 184 17.38 11.11 3.23
CA PRO A 184 16.31 10.13 3.37
C PRO A 184 15.07 10.55 2.57
N ILE A 185 14.46 9.60 1.87
CA ILE A 185 13.15 9.75 1.25
C ILE A 185 12.10 9.31 2.25
N ILE A 186 11.25 10.25 2.64
CA ILE A 186 10.24 10.07 3.69
C ILE A 186 8.82 10.00 3.12
N ALA A 187 7.92 9.42 3.91
CA ALA A 187 6.50 9.40 3.63
C ALA A 187 5.82 10.70 4.06
N GLY A 188 5.45 11.54 3.09
CA GLY A 188 4.53 12.65 3.29
C GLY A 188 3.06 12.23 3.06
N ARG A 189 2.13 13.21 3.01
CA ARG A 189 0.72 12.98 2.63
C ARG A 189 0.62 12.26 1.29
N ASN A 190 -0.51 11.63 1.03
CA ASN A 190 -0.81 10.92 -0.23
C ASN A 190 0.18 9.79 -0.57
N THR A 191 0.77 9.16 0.47
CA THR A 191 1.63 7.98 0.32
C THR A 191 1.07 6.79 1.11
N SER A 192 1.43 5.59 0.70
CA SER A 192 1.13 4.37 1.47
C SER A 192 1.74 4.40 2.89
N GLY A 193 2.89 5.07 3.06
CA GLY A 193 3.49 5.27 4.38
C GLY A 193 2.65 6.16 5.30
N HIS A 194 2.06 7.24 4.77
CA HIS A 194 1.11 8.07 5.51
C HIS A 194 -0.17 7.28 5.84
N GLY A 195 -0.68 6.49 4.88
CA GLY A 195 -1.84 5.63 5.08
C GLY A 195 -1.62 4.61 6.20
N LEU A 196 -0.44 3.96 6.24
CA LEU A 196 -0.07 3.05 7.33
C LEU A 196 -0.09 3.76 8.69
N ILE A 197 0.63 4.87 8.83
CA ILE A 197 0.72 5.64 10.09
C ILE A 197 -0.67 6.07 10.56
N SER A 198 -1.47 6.65 9.66
CA SER A 198 -2.82 7.14 9.96
C SER A 198 -3.79 6.01 10.33
N SER A 199 -3.70 4.86 9.65
CA SER A 199 -4.53 3.68 9.94
C SER A 199 -4.27 3.12 11.33
N LEU A 200 -3.05 3.28 11.84
CA LEU A 200 -2.69 2.88 13.21
C LEU A 200 -3.07 3.93 14.28
N GLY A 201 -3.65 5.07 13.88
CA GLY A 201 -4.01 6.16 14.80
C GLY A 201 -2.81 6.95 15.30
N LEU A 202 -1.71 6.94 14.55
CA LEU A 202 -0.46 7.63 14.85
C LEU A 202 -0.34 8.93 14.04
N LEU A 203 0.56 9.81 14.42
CA LEU A 203 0.81 11.06 13.73
C LEU A 203 2.01 10.93 12.78
N ASN A 204 1.83 11.24 11.51
CA ASN A 204 2.96 11.35 10.60
C ASN A 204 3.71 12.66 10.88
N SER A 205 4.97 12.59 11.32
CA SER A 205 5.79 13.77 11.62
C SER A 205 6.08 14.66 10.41
N MET A 206 5.84 14.14 9.20
CA MET A 206 6.00 14.81 7.90
C MET A 206 4.68 15.00 7.15
N SER A 207 3.56 15.16 7.88
CA SER A 207 2.23 15.33 7.27
C SER A 207 2.08 16.59 6.41
N GLU A 208 2.94 17.59 6.58
CA GLU A 208 2.92 18.81 5.76
C GLU A 208 3.60 18.62 4.39
N VAL A 209 4.41 17.58 4.24
CA VAL A 209 5.06 17.22 2.97
C VAL A 209 4.09 16.42 2.11
N ASP A 210 4.04 16.67 0.81
CA ASP A 210 3.21 15.90 -0.13
C ASP A 210 4.04 14.87 -0.90
N GLY A 211 3.55 13.62 -0.92
CA GLY A 211 4.20 12.53 -1.63
C GLY A 211 5.49 12.01 -0.96
N TRP A 212 6.20 11.16 -1.66
CA TRP A 212 7.52 10.67 -1.27
C TRP A 212 8.58 11.71 -1.61
N LYS A 213 9.25 12.30 -0.62
CA LYS A 213 10.22 13.40 -0.82
C LYS A 213 11.54 13.14 -0.11
N PRO A 214 12.67 13.52 -0.74
CA PRO A 214 13.92 13.65 -0.02
C PRO A 214 13.82 14.84 0.94
N VAL A 215 14.32 14.69 2.15
CA VAL A 215 14.36 15.74 3.17
C VAL A 215 15.78 15.91 3.71
N SER A 216 16.07 17.09 4.27
CA SER A 216 17.31 17.38 4.96
C SER A 216 17.31 16.84 6.40
N LYS A 217 18.49 16.79 7.03
CA LYS A 217 18.63 16.45 8.45
C LYS A 217 17.91 17.47 9.34
N GLU A 218 17.99 18.74 8.98
CA GLU A 218 17.36 19.84 9.69
C GLU A 218 15.84 19.69 9.74
N GLU A 219 15.21 19.29 8.60
CA GLU A 219 13.77 19.01 8.56
C GLU A 219 13.39 17.83 9.46
N ILE A 220 14.22 16.77 9.49
CA ILE A 220 14.02 15.63 10.41
C ILE A 220 14.12 16.10 11.87
N ILE A 221 15.13 16.90 12.21
CA ILE A 221 15.32 17.41 13.57
C ILE A 221 14.11 18.27 13.99
N LEU A 222 13.64 19.16 13.11
CA LEU A 222 12.49 20.02 13.38
C LEU A 222 11.19 19.22 13.55
N SER A 223 11.01 18.14 12.78
CA SER A 223 9.81 17.27 12.89
C SER A 223 9.78 16.51 14.20
N ASN A 224 10.94 16.29 14.82
CA ASN A 224 11.16 15.62 16.09
C ASN A 224 10.26 14.39 16.30
N PRO A 225 10.46 13.30 15.52
CA PRO A 225 9.68 12.09 15.67
C PRO A 225 9.99 11.38 17.00
N ASP A 226 8.98 10.66 17.54
CA ASP A 226 9.12 9.79 18.70
C ASP A 226 9.57 8.38 18.32
N TYR A 227 9.21 7.93 17.12
CA TYR A 227 9.62 6.65 16.52
C TYR A 227 9.99 6.83 15.06
N VAL A 228 10.90 5.99 14.58
CA VAL A 228 11.25 5.90 13.16
C VAL A 228 10.94 4.50 12.65
N ILE A 229 10.19 4.44 11.56
CA ILE A 229 10.00 3.21 10.78
C ILE A 229 10.91 3.29 9.56
N VAL A 230 11.71 2.26 9.33
CA VAL A 230 12.60 2.18 8.18
C VAL A 230 12.53 0.81 7.53
N THR A 231 12.64 0.77 6.20
CA THR A 231 12.66 -0.52 5.50
C THR A 231 13.98 -1.26 5.80
N ASN A 232 13.88 -2.58 5.97
CA ASN A 232 15.04 -3.44 6.20
C ASN A 232 16.10 -3.32 5.09
N ARG A 233 15.65 -3.08 3.84
CA ARG A 233 16.55 -2.85 2.70
C ARG A 233 17.41 -1.59 2.91
N THR A 234 16.79 -0.51 3.35
CA THR A 234 17.47 0.76 3.63
C THR A 234 18.39 0.64 4.83
N PHE A 235 17.90 0.04 5.92
CA PHE A 235 18.69 -0.12 7.13
C PHE A 235 19.97 -0.94 6.92
N LYS A 236 19.94 -1.97 6.06
CA LYS A 236 21.11 -2.79 5.70
C LYS A 236 22.25 -2.03 5.02
N SER A 237 22.05 -0.80 4.56
CA SER A 237 23.11 0.04 4.01
C SER A 237 23.92 0.79 5.08
N PHE A 238 23.56 0.63 6.35
CA PHE A 238 24.24 1.20 7.50
C PHE A 238 24.91 0.10 8.34
N SER A 239 26.01 0.44 9.00
CA SER A 239 26.78 -0.51 9.80
C SER A 239 26.12 -0.87 11.13
N SER A 240 25.31 0.05 11.69
CA SER A 240 24.60 -0.15 12.96
C SER A 240 23.43 0.84 13.10
N SER A 241 22.64 0.70 14.17
CA SER A 241 21.59 1.67 14.54
C SER A 241 22.18 3.06 14.84
N GLU A 242 23.32 3.12 15.49
CA GLU A 242 24.03 4.37 15.80
C GLU A 242 24.50 5.08 14.53
N ASP A 243 25.03 4.33 13.56
CA ASP A 243 25.44 4.85 12.26
C ASP A 243 24.24 5.41 11.48
N PHE A 244 23.12 4.70 11.49
CA PHE A 244 21.87 5.16 10.89
C PHE A 244 21.37 6.45 11.56
N ILE A 245 21.27 6.47 12.89
CA ILE A 245 20.81 7.62 13.68
C ILE A 245 21.68 8.86 13.41
N LEU A 246 23.01 8.70 13.42
CA LEU A 246 23.94 9.81 13.19
C LEU A 246 23.88 10.35 11.76
N LYS A 247 23.87 9.45 10.78
CA LYS A 247 23.87 9.84 9.36
C LYS A 247 22.57 10.50 8.91
N THR A 248 21.45 10.20 9.58
CA THR A 248 20.14 10.79 9.28
C THR A 248 19.79 12.02 10.12
N GLY A 249 20.61 12.38 11.11
CA GLY A 249 20.34 13.52 12.02
C GLY A 249 19.37 13.18 13.15
N LEU A 250 18.96 11.94 13.28
CA LEU A 250 18.01 11.47 14.30
C LEU A 250 18.54 11.60 15.73
N ASN A 251 19.87 11.65 15.92
CA ASN A 251 20.51 11.82 17.25
C ASN A 251 20.02 13.06 18.02
N PHE A 252 19.45 14.06 17.32
CA PHE A 252 18.86 15.26 17.93
C PHE A 252 17.37 15.15 18.19
N THR A 253 16.72 14.03 17.87
CA THR A 253 15.27 13.79 18.01
C THR A 253 14.96 12.85 19.18
N ASN A 254 13.67 12.81 19.60
CA ASN A 254 13.21 11.86 20.60
C ASN A 254 13.47 10.41 20.17
N ALA A 255 13.20 10.08 18.91
CA ALA A 255 13.41 8.74 18.37
C ALA A 255 14.86 8.28 18.45
N GLY A 256 15.81 9.14 18.09
CA GLY A 256 17.23 8.79 18.12
C GLY A 256 17.78 8.68 19.54
N LYS A 257 17.40 9.60 20.44
CA LYS A 257 17.81 9.58 21.86
C LYS A 257 17.38 8.32 22.59
N ASN A 258 16.21 7.77 22.23
CA ASN A 258 15.63 6.59 22.85
C ASN A 258 15.86 5.31 22.03
N ASN A 259 16.60 5.39 20.91
CA ASN A 259 16.80 4.28 19.96
C ASN A 259 15.48 3.63 19.50
N ASN A 260 14.43 4.44 19.30
CA ASN A 260 13.09 3.99 18.90
C ASN A 260 13.03 3.74 17.38
N LEU A 261 13.74 2.70 16.93
CA LEU A 261 13.78 2.27 15.53
C LEU A 261 12.94 1.01 15.32
N ILE A 262 12.10 1.03 14.29
CA ILE A 262 11.29 -0.10 13.85
C ILE A 262 11.73 -0.44 12.43
N ILE A 263 12.34 -1.62 12.26
CA ILE A 263 12.92 -2.07 11.00
C ILE A 263 12.07 -3.21 10.46
N GLU A 264 11.50 -3.02 9.25
CA GLU A 264 10.55 -3.97 8.67
C GLU A 264 10.72 -4.16 7.17
N ASP A 265 10.16 -5.26 6.64
CA ASP A 265 10.11 -5.50 5.20
C ASP A 265 9.26 -4.44 4.49
N GLY A 266 9.80 -3.88 3.39
CA GLY A 266 9.14 -2.78 2.68
C GLY A 266 7.78 -3.15 2.10
N MET A 267 7.60 -4.38 1.58
CA MET A 267 6.29 -4.82 1.07
C MET A 267 5.30 -5.09 2.21
N ALA A 268 5.77 -5.63 3.33
CA ALA A 268 4.93 -5.81 4.51
C ALA A 268 4.45 -4.47 5.10
N LEU A 269 5.29 -3.42 5.02
CA LEU A 269 4.92 -2.08 5.46
C LEU A 269 3.93 -1.40 4.51
N LEU A 270 4.21 -1.42 3.21
CA LEU A 270 3.68 -0.44 2.25
C LEU A 270 2.80 -1.04 1.15
N GLY A 271 2.76 -2.38 1.04
CA GLY A 271 2.00 -3.06 -0.01
C GLY A 271 0.52 -3.24 0.31
N PHE A 272 0.09 -2.96 1.53
CA PHE A 272 -1.30 -3.19 1.97
C PHE A 272 -1.84 -4.57 1.58
N GLY A 273 -0.99 -5.57 1.80
CA GLY A 273 -1.31 -7.00 1.73
C GLY A 273 -1.56 -7.59 3.13
N PRO A 274 -1.75 -8.93 3.21
CA PRO A 274 -2.01 -9.60 4.47
C PRO A 274 -0.96 -9.35 5.56
N ARG A 275 0.34 -9.28 5.18
CA ARG A 275 1.43 -9.01 6.13
C ARG A 275 1.43 -7.59 6.69
N THR A 276 0.81 -6.63 6.01
CA THR A 276 0.70 -5.26 6.52
C THR A 276 -0.10 -5.23 7.83
N LEU A 277 -1.08 -6.12 7.99
CA LEU A 277 -1.82 -6.26 9.25
C LEU A 277 -0.93 -6.76 10.38
N ASP A 278 -0.06 -7.75 10.12
CA ASP A 278 0.89 -8.27 11.12
C ASP A 278 1.89 -7.20 11.57
N VAL A 279 2.42 -6.46 10.61
CA VAL A 279 3.34 -5.34 10.88
C VAL A 279 2.63 -4.21 11.61
N GLY A 280 1.39 -3.89 11.26
CA GLY A 280 0.57 -2.89 11.95
C GLY A 280 0.34 -3.24 13.42
N ILE A 281 0.04 -4.50 13.73
CA ILE A 281 -0.07 -5.00 15.11
C ILE A 281 1.27 -4.83 15.84
N LYS A 282 2.37 -5.31 15.24
CA LYS A 282 3.71 -5.23 15.83
C LYS A 282 4.12 -3.79 16.15
N ILE A 283 3.92 -2.86 15.22
CA ILE A 283 4.19 -1.43 15.42
C ILE A 283 3.37 -0.90 16.61
N SER A 284 2.08 -1.22 16.65
CA SER A 284 1.19 -0.78 17.72
C SER A 284 1.60 -1.33 19.08
N GLU A 285 2.03 -2.60 19.15
CA GLU A 285 2.54 -3.25 20.38
C GLU A 285 3.83 -2.59 20.89
N ILE A 286 4.73 -2.19 19.98
CA ILE A 286 5.97 -1.47 20.34
C ILE A 286 5.63 -0.09 20.91
N ILE A 287 4.71 0.63 20.29
CA ILE A 287 4.35 2.00 20.70
C ILE A 287 3.49 1.99 21.97
N ALA A 288 2.70 0.95 22.23
CA ALA A 288 1.87 0.84 23.42
C ALA A 288 2.67 0.66 24.74
N LYS A 289 3.90 0.15 24.64
CA LYS A 289 4.85 0.03 25.78
C LYS A 289 5.38 1.38 26.23
#